data_8cbd6844df6528cbd9b67b7238cd704c
#
_entry.id   8cbd6844df6528cbd9b67b7238cd704c
#
_cell.length_a   1.000
_cell.length_b   1.000
_cell.length_c   1.000
_cell.angle_alpha   90.00
_cell.angle_beta   90.00
_cell.angle_gamma   90.00
#
_symmetry.space_group_name_H-M   'P 1'
#
loop_
_entity.id
_entity.type
_entity.pdbx_description
1 polymer ?
#
loop_
_entity_poly.entity_id
_entity_poly.type
_entity_poly.pdbx_seq_one_letter_code
_entity_poly.pdbx_strand_id
1 'polypeptide(L)'
;MNNLIVEQANFIDGKRKYLICTNHKGMALIQPILEKLLSKNYSFDFVFIGFDSTPEQTKNNLKTWLQNQKMGSYLYLALSKEELKNLRPLIEEIGFFEDEVQYVGYGEMHSKVFCCRCHSLTQLKNLEIGSEMKCQNCHILLLVSDYYSTLYDAYLGNIANL
;
A
#
# COMPACT_ATOMS: atom_id res chain seq x y z
N MET A 1 5.57 5.73 -10.12
CA MET A 1 4.51 5.60 -9.09
C MET A 1 4.94 6.31 -7.82
N ASN A 2 4.16 7.26 -7.38
CA ASN A 2 4.47 7.96 -6.14
C ASN A 2 4.43 6.96 -4.97
N ASN A 3 5.51 6.95 -4.23
CA ASN A 3 5.64 6.11 -3.05
C ASN A 3 4.82 6.74 -1.92
N LEU A 4 3.49 6.54 -1.95
CA LEU A 4 2.57 7.07 -0.93
C LEU A 4 2.61 6.29 0.39
N ILE A 5 3.31 5.17 0.41
CA ILE A 5 3.46 4.35 1.62
C ILE A 5 4.62 4.91 2.43
N VAL A 6 4.35 5.33 3.66
CA VAL A 6 5.35 5.78 4.62
C VAL A 6 5.65 4.69 5.63
N GLU A 7 6.84 4.70 6.20
CA GLU A 7 7.23 3.73 7.24
C GLU A 7 6.96 4.25 8.65
N GLN A 8 6.76 5.56 8.79
CA GLN A 8 6.45 6.21 10.05
C GLN A 8 5.21 7.07 9.90
N ALA A 9 4.23 6.88 10.78
CA ALA A 9 3.00 7.64 10.77
C ALA A 9 3.23 9.08 11.25
N ASN A 10 2.60 10.02 10.54
CA ASN A 10 2.58 11.44 10.90
C ASN A 10 1.18 11.82 11.41
N PHE A 11 1.11 12.44 12.57
CA PHE A 11 -0.15 12.91 13.10
C PHE A 11 -0.65 14.15 12.36
N ILE A 12 -1.83 14.04 11.78
CA ILE A 12 -2.51 15.15 11.10
C ILE A 12 -3.59 15.68 12.02
N ASP A 13 -3.42 16.89 12.51
CA ASP A 13 -4.32 17.51 13.46
C ASP A 13 -5.58 18.10 12.80
N GLY A 14 -6.61 18.38 13.61
CA GLY A 14 -7.76 19.18 13.20
C GLY A 14 -8.79 18.46 12.34
N LYS A 15 -8.78 17.15 12.27
CA LYS A 15 -9.81 16.40 11.54
C LYS A 15 -11.05 16.16 12.43
N ARG A 16 -12.20 16.04 11.76
CA ARG A 16 -13.48 15.83 12.45
C ARG A 16 -13.54 14.47 13.15
N LYS A 17 -13.01 13.45 12.50
CA LYS A 17 -12.98 12.08 13.00
C LYS A 17 -11.78 11.35 12.43
N TYR A 18 -11.23 10.46 13.20
CA TYR A 18 -10.12 9.61 12.76
C TYR A 18 -10.58 8.17 12.64
N LEU A 19 -10.12 7.52 11.57
CA LEU A 19 -10.39 6.12 11.28
C LEU A 19 -9.08 5.38 11.28
N ILE A 20 -8.97 4.31 12.04
CA ILE A 20 -7.74 3.54 12.16
C ILE A 20 -8.02 2.09 11.82
N CYS A 21 -7.29 1.58 10.83
CA CYS A 21 -7.29 0.19 10.45
C CYS A 21 -5.88 -0.38 10.53
N THR A 22 -5.70 -1.42 11.30
CA THR A 22 -4.39 -2.05 11.49
C THR A 22 -4.54 -3.56 11.75
N ASN A 23 -3.40 -4.25 11.75
CA ASN A 23 -3.29 -5.63 12.19
C ASN A 23 -2.30 -5.76 13.34
N HIS A 24 -2.00 -6.98 13.77
CA HIS A 24 -1.09 -7.22 14.87
C HIS A 24 0.28 -6.56 14.68
N LYS A 25 0.86 -6.69 13.49
CA LYS A 25 2.19 -6.13 13.20
C LYS A 25 2.15 -4.61 13.00
N GLY A 26 1.04 -4.08 12.49
CA GLY A 26 0.86 -2.65 12.27
C GLY A 26 0.63 -1.84 13.55
N MET A 27 0.23 -2.48 14.64
CA MET A 27 -0.04 -1.80 15.92
C MET A 27 1.12 -0.93 16.39
N ALA A 28 2.34 -1.42 16.29
CA ALA A 28 3.52 -0.65 16.70
C ALA A 28 3.69 0.65 15.89
N LEU A 29 3.30 0.63 14.63
CA LEU A 29 3.39 1.79 13.74
C LEU A 29 2.34 2.85 14.04
N ILE A 30 1.16 2.42 14.48
CA ILE A 30 0.03 3.33 14.72
C ILE A 30 -0.06 3.78 16.19
N GLN A 31 0.65 3.15 17.09
CA GLN A 31 0.60 3.48 18.52
C GLN A 31 0.84 4.97 18.81
N PRO A 32 1.84 5.65 18.22
CA PRO A 32 2.03 7.09 18.46
C PRO A 32 0.83 7.94 18.07
N ILE A 33 0.10 7.55 17.03
CA ILE A 33 -1.12 8.23 16.59
C ILE A 33 -2.25 8.01 17.61
N LEU A 34 -2.43 6.77 18.08
CA LEU A 34 -3.43 6.44 19.09
C LEU A 34 -3.21 7.22 20.39
N GLU A 35 -1.95 7.31 20.83
CA GLU A 35 -1.60 8.08 22.03
C GLU A 35 -1.98 9.56 21.89
N LYS A 36 -1.72 10.17 20.74
CA LYS A 36 -2.10 11.56 20.47
C LYS A 36 -3.61 11.75 20.41
N LEU A 37 -4.34 10.84 19.77
CA LEU A 37 -5.79 10.89 19.71
C LEU A 37 -6.42 10.82 21.11
N LEU A 38 -5.92 9.93 21.94
CA LEU A 38 -6.37 9.78 23.31
C LEU A 38 -6.05 11.02 24.16
N SER A 39 -4.84 11.55 24.05
CA SER A 39 -4.42 12.72 24.81
C SER A 39 -5.19 13.98 24.45
N LYS A 40 -5.63 14.12 23.20
CA LYS A 40 -6.40 15.27 22.69
C LYS A 40 -7.91 15.05 22.74
N ASN A 41 -8.38 13.91 23.22
CA ASN A 41 -9.79 13.53 23.25
C ASN A 41 -10.48 13.58 21.87
N TYR A 42 -9.78 13.22 20.83
CA TYR A 42 -10.36 13.13 19.50
C TYR A 42 -11.20 11.86 19.33
N SER A 43 -12.30 12.02 18.59
CA SER A 43 -13.16 10.89 18.22
C SER A 43 -12.47 10.03 17.16
N PHE A 44 -12.40 8.72 17.37
CA PHE A 44 -11.86 7.77 16.39
C PHE A 44 -12.58 6.43 16.44
N ASP A 45 -12.65 5.78 15.29
CA ASP A 45 -13.03 4.37 15.15
C ASP A 45 -11.79 3.52 14.87
N PHE A 46 -11.78 2.34 15.43
CA PHE A 46 -10.67 1.40 15.29
C PHE A 46 -11.16 0.07 14.74
N VAL A 47 -10.54 -0.38 13.65
CA VAL A 47 -10.79 -1.69 13.04
C VAL A 47 -9.50 -2.49 13.05
N PHE A 48 -9.57 -3.67 13.64
CA PHE A 48 -8.45 -4.62 13.71
C PHE A 48 -8.67 -5.76 12.72
N ILE A 49 -7.67 -6.01 11.88
CA ILE A 49 -7.70 -7.12 10.92
C ILE A 49 -7.02 -8.33 11.59
N GLY A 50 -7.80 -9.36 11.88
CA GLY A 50 -7.32 -10.58 12.50
C GLY A 50 -6.57 -11.49 11.53
N PHE A 51 -5.83 -12.44 12.09
CA PHE A 51 -5.07 -13.42 11.32
C PHE A 51 -5.93 -14.33 10.42
N ASP A 52 -7.18 -14.55 10.80
CA ASP A 52 -8.11 -15.42 10.08
C ASP A 52 -8.83 -14.73 8.92
N SER A 53 -8.61 -13.43 8.74
CA SER A 53 -9.27 -12.66 7.69
C SER A 53 -8.64 -12.96 6.32
N THR A 54 -9.46 -13.36 5.36
CA THR A 54 -9.02 -13.46 3.96
C THR A 54 -8.90 -12.05 3.35
N PRO A 55 -8.07 -11.86 2.30
CA PRO A 55 -7.97 -10.57 1.62
C PRO A 55 -9.33 -10.06 1.12
N GLU A 56 -10.19 -10.94 0.65
CA GLU A 56 -11.52 -10.59 0.16
C GLU A 56 -12.44 -10.13 1.28
N GLN A 57 -12.44 -10.83 2.41
CA GLN A 57 -13.21 -10.44 3.60
C GLN A 57 -12.75 -9.08 4.11
N THR A 58 -11.46 -8.84 4.15
CA THR A 58 -10.87 -7.55 4.54
C THR A 58 -11.35 -6.42 3.63
N LYS A 59 -11.33 -6.62 2.32
CA LYS A 59 -11.82 -5.64 1.34
C LYS A 59 -13.30 -5.33 1.54
N ASN A 60 -14.14 -6.36 1.70
CA ASN A 60 -15.57 -6.20 1.88
C ASN A 60 -15.91 -5.47 3.18
N ASN A 61 -15.26 -5.83 4.27
CA ASN A 61 -15.45 -5.20 5.56
C ASN A 61 -15.00 -3.73 5.56
N LEU A 62 -13.85 -3.44 4.98
CA LEU A 62 -13.36 -2.08 4.84
C LEU A 62 -14.28 -1.24 3.97
N LYS A 63 -14.74 -1.77 2.85
CA LYS A 63 -15.68 -1.09 1.96
C LYS A 63 -16.95 -0.68 2.70
N THR A 64 -17.57 -1.60 3.41
CA THR A 64 -18.79 -1.35 4.18
C THR A 64 -18.56 -0.29 5.26
N TRP A 65 -17.46 -0.41 5.99
CA TRP A 65 -17.12 0.52 7.08
C TRP A 65 -16.84 1.93 6.56
N LEU A 66 -16.03 2.05 5.50
CA LEU A 66 -15.61 3.35 4.96
C LEU A 66 -16.72 4.06 4.20
N GLN A 67 -17.59 3.33 3.51
CA GLN A 67 -18.74 3.93 2.80
C GLN A 67 -19.74 4.61 3.74
N ASN A 68 -19.78 4.21 4.98
CA ASN A 68 -20.67 4.79 6.00
C ASN A 68 -20.04 5.98 6.74
N GLN A 69 -18.82 6.36 6.42
CA GLN A 69 -18.13 7.48 7.08
C GLN A 69 -18.53 8.82 6.45
N LYS A 70 -18.53 9.85 7.29
CA LYS A 70 -18.87 11.21 6.87
C LYS A 70 -17.63 11.95 6.35
N MET A 71 -17.86 12.96 5.54
CA MET A 71 -16.81 13.89 5.10
C MET A 71 -16.07 14.51 6.29
N GLY A 72 -14.78 14.78 6.13
CA GLY A 72 -13.91 15.30 7.18
C GLY A 72 -13.28 14.24 8.07
N SER A 73 -13.47 12.95 7.73
CA SER A 73 -12.76 11.84 8.36
C SER A 73 -11.36 11.68 7.76
N TYR A 74 -10.40 11.31 8.60
CA TYR A 74 -9.02 11.01 8.18
C TYR A 74 -8.70 9.56 8.50
N LEU A 75 -8.20 8.83 7.50
CA LEU A 75 -7.95 7.39 7.58
C LEU A 75 -6.46 7.10 7.73
N TYR A 76 -6.11 6.33 8.76
CA TYR A 76 -4.79 5.70 8.91
C TYR A 76 -4.91 4.20 8.64
N LEU A 77 -4.16 3.72 7.65
CA LEU A 77 -4.02 2.30 7.35
C LEU A 77 -2.61 1.85 7.71
N ALA A 78 -2.46 1.05 8.76
CA ALA A 78 -1.18 0.51 9.20
C ALA A 78 -1.14 -1.00 8.97
N LEU A 79 -0.63 -1.41 7.82
CA LEU A 79 -0.63 -2.78 7.32
C LEU A 79 0.69 -3.08 6.61
N SER A 80 0.87 -4.30 6.12
CA SER A 80 2.02 -4.60 5.26
C SER A 80 1.97 -3.78 3.97
N LYS A 81 3.14 -3.50 3.41
CA LYS A 81 3.23 -2.75 2.14
C LYS A 81 2.46 -3.44 1.01
N GLU A 82 2.44 -4.77 0.97
CA GLU A 82 1.66 -5.52 -0.02
C GLU A 82 0.16 -5.40 0.18
N GLU A 83 -0.31 -5.51 1.41
CA GLU A 83 -1.74 -5.30 1.72
C GLU A 83 -2.18 -3.89 1.36
N LEU A 84 -1.36 -2.88 1.66
CA LEU A 84 -1.65 -1.48 1.31
C LEU A 84 -1.72 -1.28 -0.20
N LYS A 85 -0.80 -1.87 -0.95
CA LYS A 85 -0.81 -1.84 -2.42
C LYS A 85 -2.11 -2.42 -2.98
N ASN A 86 -2.57 -3.53 -2.42
CA ASN A 86 -3.79 -4.21 -2.88
C ASN A 86 -5.07 -3.47 -2.46
N LEU A 87 -5.06 -2.76 -1.32
CA LEU A 87 -6.22 -2.02 -0.81
C LEU A 87 -6.37 -0.62 -1.41
N ARG A 88 -5.27 -0.02 -1.86
CA ARG A 88 -5.28 1.35 -2.37
C ARG A 88 -6.34 1.62 -3.45
N PRO A 89 -6.51 0.78 -4.49
CA PRO A 89 -7.55 1.01 -5.50
C PRO A 89 -8.96 1.06 -4.90
N LEU A 90 -9.24 0.23 -3.91
CA LEU A 90 -10.52 0.23 -3.20
C LEU A 90 -10.72 1.53 -2.41
N ILE A 91 -9.69 1.99 -1.71
CA ILE A 91 -9.76 3.21 -0.91
C ILE A 91 -10.03 4.43 -1.79
N GLU A 92 -9.35 4.52 -2.93
CA GLU A 92 -9.54 5.57 -3.92
C GLU A 92 -10.95 5.50 -4.56
N GLU A 93 -11.43 4.30 -4.88
CA GLU A 93 -12.78 4.07 -5.42
C GLU A 93 -13.87 4.54 -4.44
N ILE A 94 -13.68 4.31 -3.14
CA ILE A 94 -14.62 4.76 -2.11
C ILE A 94 -14.65 6.30 -2.00
N GLY A 95 -13.57 6.98 -2.39
CA GLY A 95 -13.51 8.44 -2.43
C GLY A 95 -12.55 9.07 -1.40
N PHE A 96 -11.66 8.31 -0.80
CA PHE A 96 -10.59 8.86 0.03
C PHE A 96 -9.43 9.31 -0.85
N PHE A 97 -9.18 10.61 -0.87
CA PHE A 97 -8.07 11.21 -1.61
C PHE A 97 -6.76 11.22 -0.78
N GLU A 98 -5.65 11.57 -1.43
CA GLU A 98 -4.32 11.53 -0.82
C GLU A 98 -4.20 12.37 0.47
N ASP A 99 -4.97 13.44 0.59
CA ASP A 99 -5.00 14.32 1.77
C ASP A 99 -5.94 13.83 2.88
N GLU A 100 -6.64 12.73 2.66
CA GLU A 100 -7.60 12.15 3.59
C GLU A 100 -7.17 10.78 4.14
N VAL A 101 -6.07 10.22 3.63
CA VAL A 101 -5.58 8.90 4.00
C VAL A 101 -4.06 8.87 4.12
N GLN A 102 -3.58 8.11 5.07
CA GLN A 102 -2.16 7.83 5.23
C GLN A 102 -1.93 6.31 5.25
N TYR A 103 -1.09 5.86 4.33
CA TYR A 103 -0.69 4.46 4.21
C TYR A 103 0.62 4.26 4.95
N VAL A 104 0.57 3.57 6.08
CA VAL A 104 1.74 3.29 6.92
C VAL A 104 2.09 1.82 6.79
N GLY A 105 3.22 1.52 6.17
CA GLY A 105 3.57 0.17 5.76
C GLY A 105 4.79 -0.41 6.45
N TYR A 106 4.71 -1.69 6.79
CA TYR A 106 5.83 -2.51 7.22
C TYR A 106 6.13 -3.61 6.20
N GLY A 107 7.29 -4.23 6.35
CA GLY A 107 7.69 -5.36 5.51
C GLY A 107 8.25 -4.95 4.16
N GLU A 108 8.39 -5.92 3.28
CA GLU A 108 8.94 -5.76 1.94
C GLU A 108 7.82 -5.74 0.89
N MET A 109 8.04 -4.96 -0.17
CA MET A 109 7.16 -4.96 -1.32
C MET A 109 7.77 -5.83 -2.42
N HIS A 110 6.99 -6.79 -2.90
CA HIS A 110 7.36 -7.58 -4.08
C HIS A 110 6.78 -6.93 -5.33
N SER A 111 7.62 -6.78 -6.34
CA SER A 111 7.23 -6.26 -7.65
C SER A 111 7.67 -7.25 -8.73
N LYS A 112 7.00 -7.20 -9.87
CA LYS A 112 7.31 -8.05 -11.01
C LYS A 112 7.87 -7.22 -12.15
N VAL A 113 8.78 -7.82 -12.91
CA VAL A 113 9.32 -7.26 -14.15
C VAL A 113 8.96 -8.19 -15.31
N PHE A 114 8.34 -7.62 -16.32
CA PHE A 114 8.01 -8.30 -17.57
C PHE A 114 9.19 -8.20 -18.53
N CYS A 115 9.74 -9.33 -18.94
CA CYS A 115 10.85 -9.37 -19.89
C CYS A 115 10.36 -9.09 -21.30
N CYS A 116 10.85 -8.04 -21.93
CA CYS A 116 10.48 -7.68 -23.31
C CYS A 116 10.92 -8.72 -24.34
N ARG A 117 11.90 -9.60 -23.99
CA ARG A 117 12.41 -10.62 -24.91
C ARG A 117 11.65 -11.92 -24.83
N CYS A 118 11.54 -12.53 -23.66
CA CYS A 118 10.92 -13.85 -23.51
C CYS A 118 9.50 -13.80 -22.92
N HIS A 119 9.03 -12.61 -22.54
CA HIS A 119 7.70 -12.34 -21.99
C HIS A 119 7.41 -13.02 -20.65
N SER A 120 8.44 -13.51 -19.95
CA SER A 120 8.29 -14.04 -18.59
C SER A 120 8.26 -12.95 -17.55
N LEU A 121 7.67 -13.27 -16.39
CA LEU A 121 7.62 -12.40 -15.22
C LEU A 121 8.69 -12.84 -14.21
N THR A 122 9.52 -11.89 -13.78
CA THR A 122 10.49 -12.09 -12.69
C THR A 122 10.04 -11.29 -11.47
N GLN A 123 9.88 -11.97 -10.33
CA GLN A 123 9.51 -11.33 -9.07
C GLN A 123 10.74 -10.85 -8.31
N LEU A 124 10.73 -9.60 -7.88
CA LEU A 124 11.83 -8.99 -7.15
C LEU A 124 11.33 -8.31 -5.87
N LYS A 125 12.20 -8.32 -4.86
CA LYS A 125 12.03 -7.51 -3.65
C LYS A 125 12.71 -6.15 -3.86
N ASN A 126 12.08 -5.09 -3.36
CA ASN A 126 12.65 -3.73 -3.35
C ASN A 126 13.13 -3.29 -4.74
N LEU A 127 12.25 -3.40 -5.73
CA LEU A 127 12.54 -3.00 -7.11
C LEU A 127 12.83 -1.50 -7.20
N GLU A 128 13.91 -1.15 -7.89
CA GLU A 128 14.28 0.24 -8.21
C GLU A 128 14.12 0.51 -9.71
N ILE A 129 13.39 1.56 -10.05
CA ILE A 129 13.27 2.03 -11.43
C ILE A 129 14.64 2.52 -11.91
N GLY A 130 15.02 2.13 -13.13
CA GLY A 130 16.32 2.46 -13.69
C GLY A 130 17.45 1.52 -13.31
N SER A 131 17.19 0.53 -12.47
CA SER A 131 18.16 -0.51 -12.12
C SER A 131 18.24 -1.61 -13.18
N GLU A 132 19.35 -2.34 -13.18
CA GLU A 132 19.54 -3.49 -14.04
C GLU A 132 19.28 -4.80 -13.30
N MET A 133 18.71 -5.77 -14.01
CA MET A 133 18.44 -7.10 -13.47
C MET A 133 18.52 -8.16 -14.57
N LYS A 134 18.76 -9.40 -14.18
CA LYS A 134 18.71 -10.53 -15.12
C LYS A 134 17.33 -11.18 -15.12
N CYS A 135 16.80 -11.44 -16.31
CA CYS A 135 15.59 -12.24 -16.45
C CYS A 135 15.82 -13.66 -15.90
N GLN A 136 14.92 -14.13 -15.05
CA GLN A 136 15.03 -15.48 -14.46
C GLN A 136 14.86 -16.59 -15.51
N ASN A 137 14.20 -16.32 -16.62
CA ASN A 137 13.95 -17.31 -17.65
C ASN A 137 15.00 -17.32 -18.76
N CYS A 138 15.23 -16.19 -19.44
CA CYS A 138 16.16 -16.11 -20.58
C CYS A 138 17.54 -15.54 -20.23
N HIS A 139 17.76 -15.12 -18.99
CA HIS A 139 19.01 -14.61 -18.44
C HIS A 139 19.56 -13.33 -19.08
N ILE A 140 18.78 -12.68 -19.96
CA ILE A 140 19.19 -11.41 -20.54
C ILE A 140 19.21 -10.31 -19.47
N LEU A 141 20.13 -9.35 -19.64
CA LEU A 141 20.18 -8.18 -18.78
C LEU A 141 19.08 -7.21 -19.18
N LEU A 142 18.23 -6.85 -18.23
CA LEU A 142 17.09 -5.95 -18.39
C LEU A 142 17.32 -4.66 -17.61
N LEU A 143 16.90 -3.55 -18.21
CA LEU A 143 16.74 -2.27 -17.54
C LEU A 143 15.28 -2.11 -17.11
N VAL A 144 15.04 -1.90 -15.83
CA VAL A 144 13.69 -1.72 -15.30
C VAL A 144 13.19 -0.32 -15.65
N SER A 145 12.16 -0.26 -16.50
CA SER A 145 11.55 1.01 -16.87
C SER A 145 10.51 1.47 -15.85
N ASP A 146 10.15 2.74 -15.92
CA ASP A 146 9.06 3.32 -15.13
C ASP A 146 7.66 2.97 -15.68
N TYR A 147 7.60 2.31 -16.83
CA TYR A 147 6.34 1.88 -17.41
C TYR A 147 5.79 0.65 -16.67
N TYR A 148 4.60 0.83 -16.08
CA TYR A 148 3.89 -0.22 -15.38
C TYR A 148 2.70 -0.70 -16.20
N SER A 149 2.63 -2.00 -16.43
CA SER A 149 1.52 -2.65 -17.10
C SER A 149 0.50 -3.15 -16.09
N THR A 150 -0.69 -2.60 -16.11
CA THR A 150 -1.80 -3.06 -15.26
C THR A 150 -2.28 -4.47 -15.66
N LEU A 151 -2.12 -4.82 -16.94
CA LEU A 151 -2.51 -6.14 -17.45
C LEU A 151 -1.67 -7.26 -16.84
N TYR A 152 -0.37 -7.04 -16.72
CA TYR A 152 0.57 -8.04 -16.17
C TYR A 152 0.92 -7.82 -14.71
N ASP A 153 0.45 -6.73 -14.11
CA ASP A 153 0.86 -6.27 -12.78
C ASP A 153 2.39 -6.27 -12.65
N ALA A 154 3.05 -5.64 -13.62
CA ALA A 154 4.50 -5.68 -13.75
C ALA A 154 5.08 -4.41 -14.41
N TYR A 155 6.30 -4.07 -14.04
CA TYR A 155 7.10 -3.08 -14.77
C TYR A 155 7.71 -3.71 -16.03
N LEU A 156 7.84 -2.92 -17.08
CA LEU A 156 8.48 -3.38 -18.31
C LEU A 156 10.01 -3.42 -18.13
N GLY A 157 10.61 -4.56 -18.42
CA GLY A 157 12.05 -4.71 -18.48
C GLY A 157 12.53 -4.67 -19.92
N ASN A 158 13.27 -3.62 -20.29
CA ASN A 158 13.87 -3.44 -21.60
C ASN A 158 15.28 -4.05 -21.64
N ILE A 159 15.76 -4.42 -22.81
CA ILE A 159 17.13 -4.91 -22.96
C ILE A 159 18.12 -3.77 -22.61
N ALA A 160 19.01 -4.00 -21.65
CA ALA A 160 19.88 -2.96 -21.09
C ALA A 160 20.96 -2.46 -22.07
N ASN A 161 21.39 -3.31 -23.01
CA ASN A 161 22.46 -2.99 -23.96
C ASN A 161 21.95 -3.11 -25.40
N LEU A 162 21.25 -2.12 -25.83
CA LEU A 162 20.89 -1.93 -27.26
C LEU A 162 21.71 -0.77 -27.87
#